data_c32283d26d1ee4fb3ce2cc735345ee12
#
_entry.id   c32283d26d1ee4fb3ce2cc735345ee12
#
_cell.length_a   1.000
_cell.length_b   1.000
_cell.length_c   1.000
_cell.angle_alpha   90.00
_cell.angle_beta   90.00
_cell.angle_gamma   90.00
#
_symmetry.space_group_name_H-M   'P 1'
#
loop_
_entity.id
_entity.type
_entity.pdbx_description
1 polymer ?
#
loop_
_entity_poly.entity_id
_entity_poly.type
_entity_poly.pdbx_seq_one_letter_code
_entity_poly.pdbx_strand_id
1 'polypeptide(L)'
;MYKAIGYAAQSATAPLAPMNFERRSPRADDVAIEILYCGVCHSDIHQARNEWGIAVYPLMPGHEIVGKVTAVGADVSRYKVGDKVGVGCMVDSCRQCEACNADLEQYCLEGPTQTYASKDRVDGSITMGGYSDSIVVSERFVVRIPEKLDLASAAPILCAGITTYSPLKHYNVKPGDKVGILGMGGLGHMGIKFAKAMGAEVTRSEERRVGKECP
;
A
#
# COMPACT_ATOMS: atom_id res chain seq x y z
N MET A 1 12.51 -9.51 18.51
CA MET A 1 12.48 -9.49 17.01
C MET A 1 11.72 -10.71 16.53
N TYR A 2 10.99 -10.60 15.44
CA TYR A 2 10.24 -11.70 14.84
C TYR A 2 11.00 -12.21 13.62
N LYS A 3 11.22 -13.53 13.54
CA LYS A 3 11.73 -14.16 12.32
C LYS A 3 10.62 -14.09 11.26
N ALA A 4 10.98 -13.68 10.07
CA ALA A 4 10.09 -13.55 8.93
C ALA A 4 10.75 -14.11 7.67
N ILE A 5 9.93 -14.52 6.72
CA ILE A 5 10.35 -14.95 5.39
C ILE A 5 9.58 -14.15 4.35
N GLY A 6 10.24 -13.81 3.25
CA GLY A 6 9.60 -13.12 2.13
C GLY A 6 10.40 -13.29 0.85
N TYR A 7 10.00 -12.54 -0.18
CA TYR A 7 10.65 -12.54 -1.49
C TYR A 7 11.28 -11.18 -1.75
N ALA A 8 12.59 -11.15 -1.96
CA ALA A 8 13.35 -9.92 -2.19
C ALA A 8 14.23 -10.01 -3.44
N ALA A 9 14.42 -8.87 -4.11
CA ALA A 9 15.44 -8.69 -5.14
C ALA A 9 16.76 -8.31 -4.48
N GLN A 10 17.86 -8.93 -4.91
CA GLN A 10 19.21 -8.61 -4.45
C GLN A 10 19.88 -7.51 -5.27
N SER A 11 19.36 -7.23 -6.47
CA SER A 11 19.78 -6.16 -7.39
C SER A 11 18.69 -5.86 -8.39
N ALA A 12 18.85 -4.80 -9.20
CA ALA A 12 17.90 -4.39 -10.23
C ALA A 12 17.63 -5.46 -11.32
N THR A 13 18.54 -6.40 -11.50
CA THR A 13 18.44 -7.46 -12.51
C THR A 13 18.20 -8.84 -11.92
N ALA A 14 18.24 -8.97 -10.59
CA ALA A 14 17.98 -10.24 -9.91
C ALA A 14 16.47 -10.50 -9.82
N PRO A 15 16.01 -11.75 -9.99
CA PRO A 15 14.64 -12.12 -9.70
C PRO A 15 14.35 -11.99 -8.20
N LEU A 16 13.07 -11.88 -7.84
CA LEU A 16 12.65 -12.05 -6.46
C LEU A 16 12.94 -13.49 -6.01
N ALA A 17 13.62 -13.62 -4.89
CA ALA A 17 14.00 -14.91 -4.30
C ALA A 17 13.65 -14.94 -2.80
N PRO A 18 13.40 -16.13 -2.23
CA PRO A 18 13.16 -16.29 -0.80
C PRO A 18 14.30 -15.69 0.02
N MET A 19 13.95 -14.93 1.04
CA MET A 19 14.89 -14.31 1.98
C MET A 19 14.34 -14.40 3.39
N ASN A 20 15.15 -14.94 4.32
CA ASN A 20 14.88 -14.84 5.75
C ASN A 20 15.36 -13.49 6.25
N PHE A 21 14.59 -12.86 7.13
CA PHE A 21 14.93 -11.59 7.74
C PHE A 21 14.26 -11.46 9.12
N GLU A 22 14.50 -10.37 9.79
CA GLU A 22 13.88 -10.10 11.08
C GLU A 22 13.01 -8.84 11.02
N ARG A 23 11.80 -8.94 11.54
CA ARG A 23 10.95 -7.80 11.85
C ARG A 23 11.26 -7.32 13.27
N ARG A 24 11.22 -6.02 13.50
CA ARG A 24 11.27 -5.45 14.84
C ARG A 24 10.12 -5.94 15.71
N SER A 25 10.32 -5.94 17.02
CA SER A 25 9.21 -6.14 17.95
C SER A 25 8.23 -4.95 17.89
N PRO A 26 6.92 -5.15 18.11
CA PRO A 26 5.97 -4.05 18.21
C PRO A 26 6.39 -3.05 19.28
N ARG A 27 6.34 -1.77 18.92
CA ARG A 27 6.41 -0.63 19.84
C ARG A 27 5.05 -0.45 20.50
N ALA A 28 4.92 0.51 21.42
CA ALA A 28 3.69 0.72 22.18
C ALA A 28 2.46 1.00 21.29
N ASP A 29 2.63 1.72 20.16
CA ASP A 29 1.57 2.07 19.20
C ASP A 29 1.52 1.17 17.95
N ASP A 30 2.24 0.04 17.96
CA ASP A 30 2.33 -0.85 16.80
C ASP A 30 1.33 -2.01 16.84
N VAL A 31 1.00 -2.45 15.63
CA VAL A 31 0.23 -3.65 15.33
C VAL A 31 1.12 -4.62 14.57
N ALA A 32 1.24 -5.86 15.04
CA ALA A 32 1.85 -6.96 14.31
C ALA A 32 0.76 -7.68 13.52
N ILE A 33 1.02 -7.95 12.26
CA ILE A 33 0.06 -8.48 11.30
C ILE A 33 0.67 -9.69 10.60
N GLU A 34 -0.04 -10.82 10.61
CA GLU A 34 0.17 -11.93 9.69
C GLU A 34 -0.40 -11.53 8.32
N ILE A 35 0.42 -11.60 7.28
CA ILE A 35 0.02 -11.23 5.93
C ILE A 35 -0.65 -12.44 5.28
N LEU A 36 -1.89 -12.27 4.86
CA LEU A 36 -2.66 -13.30 4.16
C LEU A 36 -2.64 -13.09 2.64
N TYR A 37 -2.67 -11.83 2.21
CA TYR A 37 -2.63 -11.44 0.80
C TYR A 37 -1.83 -10.16 0.63
N CYS A 38 -1.11 -10.08 -0.46
CA CYS A 38 -0.49 -8.83 -0.92
C CYS A 38 -0.70 -8.70 -2.42
N GLY A 39 -1.34 -7.61 -2.84
CA GLY A 39 -1.54 -7.31 -4.25
C GLY A 39 -0.22 -6.95 -4.95
N VAL A 40 -0.23 -7.01 -6.28
CA VAL A 40 0.89 -6.65 -7.13
C VAL A 40 0.57 -5.35 -7.86
N CYS A 41 1.36 -4.33 -7.59
CA CYS A 41 1.31 -3.04 -8.27
C CYS A 41 2.49 -2.89 -9.23
N HIS A 42 2.31 -2.11 -10.30
CA HIS A 42 3.41 -1.80 -11.22
C HIS A 42 4.57 -1.07 -10.52
N SER A 43 4.29 -0.34 -9.45
CA SER A 43 5.30 0.31 -8.61
C SER A 43 6.28 -0.68 -7.97
N ASP A 44 5.82 -1.90 -7.62
CA ASP A 44 6.69 -2.95 -7.08
C ASP A 44 7.73 -3.39 -8.13
N ILE A 45 7.33 -3.46 -9.40
CA ILE A 45 8.22 -3.81 -10.51
C ILE A 45 9.22 -2.68 -10.78
N HIS A 46 8.75 -1.43 -10.89
CA HIS A 46 9.60 -0.26 -11.09
C HIS A 46 10.66 -0.14 -10.01
N GLN A 47 10.27 -0.34 -8.76
CA GLN A 47 11.19 -0.24 -7.64
C GLN A 47 12.17 -1.42 -7.60
N ALA A 48 11.69 -2.66 -7.81
CA ALA A 48 12.56 -3.84 -7.86
C ALA A 48 13.61 -3.74 -8.97
N ARG A 49 13.28 -3.14 -10.11
CA ARG A 49 14.17 -2.90 -11.25
C ARG A 49 14.97 -1.61 -11.16
N ASN A 50 14.80 -0.84 -10.10
CA ASN A 50 15.43 0.47 -9.92
C ASN A 50 15.19 1.46 -11.08
N GLU A 51 14.03 1.38 -11.71
CA GLU A 51 13.68 2.25 -12.84
C GLU A 51 13.50 3.73 -12.41
N TRP A 52 13.28 3.97 -11.11
CA TRP A 52 13.22 5.31 -10.51
C TRP A 52 14.55 5.79 -9.91
N GLY A 53 15.60 4.95 -9.89
CA GLY A 53 16.93 5.32 -9.39
C GLY A 53 17.03 5.44 -7.86
N ILE A 54 16.07 4.94 -7.11
CA ILE A 54 15.98 5.09 -5.64
C ILE A 54 15.87 3.76 -4.89
N ALA A 55 16.07 2.63 -5.56
CA ALA A 55 15.97 1.33 -4.90
C ALA A 55 17.12 1.10 -3.91
N VAL A 56 16.78 0.48 -2.78
CA VAL A 56 17.73 0.01 -1.77
C VAL A 56 17.63 -1.51 -1.70
N TYR A 57 18.75 -2.19 -1.94
CA TYR A 57 18.81 -3.66 -1.93
C TYR A 57 19.45 -4.19 -0.65
N PRO A 58 19.03 -5.41 -0.17
CA PRO A 58 17.96 -6.22 -0.71
C PRO A 58 16.61 -5.52 -0.61
N LEU A 59 15.80 -5.59 -1.67
CA LEU A 59 14.51 -4.91 -1.76
C LEU A 59 13.39 -5.95 -1.73
N MET A 60 12.52 -5.84 -0.72
CA MET A 60 11.30 -6.65 -0.59
C MET A 60 10.10 -5.75 -0.85
N PRO A 61 9.45 -5.87 -2.02
CA PRO A 61 8.31 -5.02 -2.37
C PRO A 61 7.00 -5.47 -1.70
N GLY A 62 5.88 -4.87 -2.14
CA GLY A 62 4.54 -5.17 -1.67
C GLY A 62 3.99 -4.10 -0.73
N HIS A 63 2.92 -3.43 -1.17
CA HIS A 63 2.27 -2.32 -0.45
C HIS A 63 0.74 -2.34 -0.58
N GLU A 64 0.19 -3.48 -0.94
CA GLU A 64 -1.24 -3.76 -0.98
C GLU A 64 -1.54 -4.93 -0.03
N ILE A 65 -1.29 -4.73 1.26
CA ILE A 65 -1.22 -5.79 2.27
C ILE A 65 -2.58 -5.96 2.94
N VAL A 66 -3.07 -7.17 2.99
CA VAL A 66 -4.22 -7.57 3.79
C VAL A 66 -3.84 -8.73 4.69
N GLY A 67 -4.20 -8.63 5.96
CA GLY A 67 -3.81 -9.62 6.95
C GLY A 67 -4.68 -9.62 8.19
N LYS A 68 -4.19 -10.32 9.19
CA LYS A 68 -4.82 -10.49 10.49
C LYS A 68 -3.89 -10.04 11.60
N VAL A 69 -4.41 -9.28 12.54
CA VAL A 69 -3.66 -8.84 13.71
C VAL A 69 -3.27 -10.04 14.57
N THR A 70 -1.99 -10.17 14.89
CA THR A 70 -1.43 -11.23 15.73
C THR A 70 -0.97 -10.73 17.09
N ALA A 71 -0.55 -9.45 17.18
CA ALA A 71 -0.21 -8.80 18.44
C ALA A 71 -0.43 -7.29 18.33
N VAL A 72 -0.61 -6.64 19.46
CA VAL A 72 -0.77 -5.18 19.58
C VAL A 72 0.13 -4.65 20.68
N GLY A 73 0.65 -3.44 20.49
CA GLY A 73 1.39 -2.71 21.51
C GLY A 73 0.48 -2.19 22.63
N ALA A 74 1.08 -1.76 23.74
CA ALA A 74 0.34 -1.36 24.95
C ALA A 74 -0.58 -0.15 24.77
N ASP A 75 -0.25 0.75 23.84
CA ASP A 75 -1.00 1.98 23.55
C ASP A 75 -1.98 1.84 22.38
N VAL A 76 -2.02 0.66 21.73
CA VAL A 76 -2.96 0.40 20.64
C VAL A 76 -4.39 0.35 21.16
N SER A 77 -5.24 1.19 20.60
CA SER A 77 -6.63 1.33 21.00
C SER A 77 -7.64 0.98 19.92
N ARG A 78 -7.22 1.04 18.64
CA ARG A 78 -8.11 0.89 17.48
C ARG A 78 -8.27 -0.55 17.02
N TYR A 79 -7.33 -1.44 17.39
CA TYR A 79 -7.26 -2.81 16.90
C TYR A 79 -7.03 -3.81 18.02
N LYS A 80 -7.43 -5.05 17.79
CA LYS A 80 -7.18 -6.19 18.69
C LYS A 80 -6.76 -7.42 17.88
N VAL A 81 -6.15 -8.39 18.54
CA VAL A 81 -5.78 -9.67 17.96
C VAL A 81 -6.99 -10.31 17.27
N GLY A 82 -6.80 -10.75 16.05
CA GLY A 82 -7.83 -11.37 15.22
C GLY A 82 -8.52 -10.42 14.25
N ASP A 83 -8.39 -9.10 14.39
CA ASP A 83 -8.98 -8.14 13.46
C ASP A 83 -8.39 -8.29 12.04
N LYS A 84 -9.25 -8.18 11.03
CA LYS A 84 -8.86 -8.13 9.61
C LYS A 84 -8.49 -6.71 9.24
N VAL A 85 -7.28 -6.54 8.75
CA VAL A 85 -6.68 -5.23 8.53
C VAL A 85 -5.90 -5.16 7.22
N GLY A 86 -5.65 -3.94 6.77
CA GLY A 86 -4.81 -3.66 5.61
C GLY A 86 -3.77 -2.59 5.87
N VAL A 87 -2.69 -2.63 5.10
CA VAL A 87 -1.61 -1.64 5.08
C VAL A 87 -1.34 -1.26 3.63
N GLY A 88 -1.37 0.02 3.34
CA GLY A 88 -1.13 0.57 2.01
C GLY A 88 0.32 0.97 1.76
N CYS A 89 0.50 2.09 1.06
CA CYS A 89 1.80 2.56 0.58
C CYS A 89 2.69 3.15 1.67
N MET A 90 2.15 3.54 2.82
CA MET A 90 2.85 4.23 3.90
C MET A 90 2.70 3.50 5.22
N VAL A 91 3.75 3.54 6.05
CA VAL A 91 3.80 2.91 7.38
C VAL A 91 4.13 3.89 8.49
N ASP A 92 4.56 5.11 8.16
CA ASP A 92 4.82 6.18 9.13
C ASP A 92 4.91 7.56 8.47
N SER A 93 4.90 8.63 9.31
CA SER A 93 5.14 10.03 8.95
C SER A 93 5.82 10.74 10.12
N CYS A 94 6.15 12.04 10.01
CA CYS A 94 6.69 12.79 11.15
C CYS A 94 5.67 13.03 12.26
N ARG A 95 4.37 12.91 11.98
CA ARG A 95 3.24 13.02 12.91
C ARG A 95 3.07 14.39 13.59
N GLN A 96 3.85 15.40 13.21
CA GLN A 96 3.88 16.70 13.90
C GLN A 96 3.84 17.92 12.98
N CYS A 97 4.13 17.78 11.68
CA CYS A 97 4.03 18.89 10.75
C CYS A 97 2.56 19.25 10.47
N GLU A 98 2.33 20.41 9.86
CA GLU A 98 0.98 20.89 9.55
C GLU A 98 0.15 19.89 8.73
N ALA A 99 0.77 19.23 7.73
CA ALA A 99 0.09 18.22 6.94
C ALA A 99 -0.32 17.01 7.79
N CYS A 100 0.57 16.49 8.64
CA CYS A 100 0.26 15.36 9.52
C CYS A 100 -0.81 15.72 10.57
N ASN A 101 -0.81 16.96 11.08
CA ASN A 101 -1.82 17.43 12.01
C ASN A 101 -3.20 17.67 11.35
N ALA A 102 -3.22 17.74 10.02
CA ALA A 102 -4.45 17.87 9.22
C ALA A 102 -4.93 16.52 8.64
N ASP A 103 -4.40 15.38 9.11
CA ASP A 103 -4.68 14.03 8.59
C ASP A 103 -4.32 13.88 7.10
N LEU A 104 -3.25 14.55 6.67
CA LEU A 104 -2.72 14.56 5.31
C LEU A 104 -1.27 14.04 5.28
N GLU A 105 -1.01 12.90 5.92
CA GLU A 105 0.33 12.32 6.10
C GLU A 105 1.05 12.04 4.77
N GLN A 106 0.31 11.84 3.68
CA GLN A 106 0.87 11.70 2.33
C GLN A 106 1.62 12.96 1.87
N TYR A 107 1.34 14.11 2.48
CA TYR A 107 2.01 15.40 2.26
C TYR A 107 2.94 15.78 3.41
N CYS A 108 3.37 14.81 4.22
CA CYS A 108 4.30 15.05 5.31
C CYS A 108 5.52 15.85 4.83
N LEU A 109 5.82 16.98 5.48
CA LEU A 109 6.91 17.89 5.08
C LEU A 109 8.30 17.23 5.15
N GLU A 110 8.46 16.23 6.01
CA GLU A 110 9.68 15.41 6.10
C GLU A 110 9.64 14.17 5.17
N GLY A 111 8.60 14.05 4.34
CA GLY A 111 8.30 12.87 3.55
C GLY A 111 7.68 11.74 4.38
N PRO A 112 6.68 11.01 3.86
CA PRO A 112 6.15 9.82 4.53
C PRO A 112 7.15 8.67 4.48
N THR A 113 7.09 7.75 5.46
CA THR A 113 7.84 6.49 5.41
C THR A 113 7.05 5.48 4.59
N GLN A 114 7.64 5.02 3.50
CA GLN A 114 7.00 4.05 2.62
C GLN A 114 7.04 2.64 3.22
N THR A 115 6.13 1.79 2.77
CA THR A 115 5.98 0.40 3.25
C THR A 115 7.23 -0.45 2.98
N TYR A 116 8.00 -0.10 1.95
CA TYR A 116 9.32 -0.69 1.68
C TYR A 116 10.30 0.34 1.09
N ALA A 117 11.59 -0.01 1.08
CA ALA A 117 12.69 0.82 0.57
C ALA A 117 12.78 2.22 1.19
N SER A 118 12.32 2.39 2.42
CA SER A 118 12.35 3.63 3.16
C SER A 118 13.05 3.43 4.51
N LYS A 119 13.51 4.48 5.15
CA LYS A 119 14.08 4.38 6.50
C LYS A 119 12.99 4.48 7.56
N ASP A 120 12.94 3.52 8.48
CA ASP A 120 12.16 3.65 9.72
C ASP A 120 12.65 4.86 10.51
N ARG A 121 11.70 5.69 10.99
CA ARG A 121 12.00 6.96 11.64
C ARG A 121 12.62 6.82 13.02
N VAL A 122 12.48 5.65 13.64
CA VAL A 122 12.93 5.42 15.01
C VAL A 122 14.30 4.74 15.05
N ASP A 123 14.49 3.67 14.29
CA ASP A 123 15.73 2.87 14.33
C ASP A 123 16.58 2.96 13.06
N GLY A 124 16.07 3.64 12.01
CA GLY A 124 16.78 3.84 10.75
C GLY A 124 16.91 2.59 9.88
N SER A 125 16.31 1.47 10.27
CA SER A 125 16.27 0.25 9.45
C SER A 125 15.51 0.49 8.15
N ILE A 126 15.82 -0.30 7.13
CA ILE A 126 15.10 -0.21 5.85
C ILE A 126 13.80 -1.00 5.96
N THR A 127 12.69 -0.35 5.60
CA THR A 127 11.37 -0.98 5.57
C THR A 127 11.32 -2.07 4.50
N MET A 128 10.70 -3.19 4.86
CA MET A 128 10.48 -4.35 4.01
C MET A 128 8.98 -4.54 3.78
N GLY A 129 8.58 -4.76 2.52
CA GLY A 129 7.19 -4.79 2.11
C GLY A 129 6.44 -6.08 2.42
N GLY A 130 5.27 -6.17 1.80
CA GLY A 130 4.28 -7.22 2.04
C GLY A 130 4.48 -8.50 1.25
N TYR A 131 5.53 -8.61 0.41
CA TYR A 131 5.87 -9.91 -0.16
C TYR A 131 6.59 -10.77 0.88
N SER A 132 6.02 -10.82 2.06
CA SER A 132 6.49 -11.53 3.25
C SER A 132 5.30 -12.08 4.05
N ASP A 133 5.59 -12.87 5.06
CA ASP A 133 4.61 -13.51 5.92
C ASP A 133 4.05 -12.58 7.02
N SER A 134 4.75 -11.48 7.33
CA SER A 134 4.36 -10.60 8.43
C SER A 134 4.80 -9.15 8.23
N ILE A 135 4.14 -8.21 8.93
CA ILE A 135 4.54 -6.81 9.03
C ILE A 135 4.24 -6.25 10.43
N VAL A 136 5.07 -5.31 10.89
CA VAL A 136 4.84 -4.53 12.12
C VAL A 136 4.77 -3.07 11.74
N VAL A 137 3.67 -2.40 12.10
CA VAL A 137 3.37 -1.04 11.66
C VAL A 137 2.56 -0.29 12.72
N SER A 138 2.73 1.04 12.83
CA SER A 138 1.91 1.85 13.73
C SER A 138 0.42 1.74 13.40
N GLU A 139 -0.44 1.68 14.42
CA GLU A 139 -1.89 1.61 14.24
C GLU A 139 -2.47 2.75 13.39
N ARG A 140 -1.76 3.88 13.29
CA ARG A 140 -2.17 5.05 12.49
C ARG A 140 -2.20 4.77 10.99
N PHE A 141 -1.38 3.82 10.54
CA PHE A 141 -1.24 3.46 9.12
C PHE A 141 -1.89 2.10 8.79
N VAL A 142 -2.72 1.62 9.69
CA VAL A 142 -3.53 0.41 9.53
C VAL A 142 -4.97 0.80 9.23
N VAL A 143 -5.61 0.13 8.30
CA VAL A 143 -7.03 0.28 7.98
C VAL A 143 -7.79 -1.00 8.27
N ARG A 144 -9.03 -0.87 8.74
CA ARG A 144 -9.92 -2.02 8.98
C ARG A 144 -10.50 -2.52 7.66
N ILE A 145 -10.45 -3.81 7.43
CA ILE A 145 -11.12 -4.43 6.29
C ILE A 145 -12.54 -4.84 6.72
N PRO A 146 -13.58 -4.38 6.00
CA PRO A 146 -14.95 -4.76 6.31
C PRO A 146 -15.18 -6.27 6.23
N GLU A 147 -15.94 -6.83 7.17
CA GLU A 147 -16.20 -8.28 7.28
C GLU A 147 -16.75 -8.91 5.99
N LYS A 148 -17.57 -8.16 5.24
CA LYS A 148 -18.22 -8.62 4.01
C LYS A 148 -17.30 -8.58 2.79
N LEU A 149 -16.11 -7.96 2.90
CA LEU A 149 -15.19 -7.84 1.79
C LEU A 149 -14.27 -9.05 1.75
N ASP A 150 -14.17 -9.69 0.59
CA ASP A 150 -13.17 -10.74 0.34
C ASP A 150 -11.75 -10.18 0.50
N LEU A 151 -10.92 -10.85 1.28
CA LEU A 151 -9.61 -10.35 1.66
C LEU A 151 -8.66 -10.23 0.47
N ALA A 152 -8.69 -11.19 -0.45
CA ALA A 152 -7.85 -11.13 -1.65
C ALA A 152 -8.25 -9.96 -2.54
N SER A 153 -9.55 -9.73 -2.70
CA SER A 153 -10.10 -8.61 -3.48
C SER A 153 -9.89 -7.25 -2.82
N ALA A 154 -9.65 -7.22 -1.50
CA ALA A 154 -9.39 -5.99 -0.76
C ALA A 154 -7.97 -5.45 -1.00
N ALA A 155 -7.00 -6.31 -1.27
CA ALA A 155 -5.59 -5.91 -1.38
C ALA A 155 -5.34 -4.79 -2.41
N PRO A 156 -5.82 -4.84 -3.66
CA PRO A 156 -5.60 -3.76 -4.63
C PRO A 156 -6.27 -2.42 -4.24
N ILE A 157 -7.25 -2.43 -3.34
CA ILE A 157 -7.91 -1.21 -2.87
C ILE A 157 -6.94 -0.31 -2.08
N LEU A 158 -5.93 -0.90 -1.45
CA LEU A 158 -4.97 -0.20 -0.59
C LEU A 158 -3.93 0.63 -1.37
N CYS A 159 -3.83 0.44 -2.67
CA CYS A 159 -3.04 1.28 -3.56
C CYS A 159 -3.91 1.83 -4.72
N ALA A 160 -4.24 1.00 -5.71
CA ALA A 160 -5.02 1.41 -6.87
C ALA A 160 -6.39 1.97 -6.48
N GLY A 161 -7.01 1.43 -5.42
CA GLY A 161 -8.28 1.91 -4.91
C GLY A 161 -8.19 3.32 -4.36
N ILE A 162 -7.37 3.56 -3.34
CA ILE A 162 -7.24 4.89 -2.71
C ILE A 162 -6.74 5.93 -3.71
N THR A 163 -5.79 5.57 -4.58
CA THR A 163 -5.23 6.46 -5.59
C THR A 163 -6.30 7.01 -6.53
N THR A 164 -7.30 6.21 -6.89
CA THR A 164 -8.38 6.63 -7.79
C THR A 164 -9.60 7.17 -7.04
N TYR A 165 -9.87 6.69 -5.84
CA TYR A 165 -10.95 7.19 -4.99
C TYR A 165 -10.70 8.61 -4.49
N SER A 166 -9.48 8.89 -4.03
CA SER A 166 -9.11 10.17 -3.40
C SER A 166 -9.42 11.39 -4.28
N PRO A 167 -8.98 11.47 -5.55
CA PRO A 167 -9.31 12.60 -6.41
C PRO A 167 -10.82 12.70 -6.71
N LEU A 168 -11.51 11.59 -6.94
CA LEU A 168 -12.97 11.63 -7.16
C LEU A 168 -13.70 12.23 -5.95
N LYS A 169 -13.27 11.85 -4.74
CA LYS A 169 -13.82 12.41 -3.50
C LYS A 169 -13.43 13.87 -3.31
N HIS A 170 -12.16 14.22 -3.55
CA HIS A 170 -11.64 15.59 -3.41
C HIS A 170 -12.39 16.59 -4.31
N TYR A 171 -12.62 16.22 -5.56
CA TYR A 171 -13.37 17.03 -6.52
C TYR A 171 -14.89 16.87 -6.40
N ASN A 172 -15.37 16.20 -5.34
CA ASN A 172 -16.79 16.08 -5.00
C ASN A 172 -17.63 15.50 -6.14
N VAL A 173 -17.12 14.44 -6.80
CA VAL A 173 -17.88 13.73 -7.83
C VAL A 173 -19.17 13.17 -7.24
N LYS A 174 -20.30 13.43 -7.92
CA LYS A 174 -21.65 13.12 -7.48
C LYS A 174 -22.49 12.54 -8.62
N PRO A 175 -23.70 12.03 -8.32
CA PRO A 175 -24.59 11.48 -9.32
C PRO A 175 -24.89 12.46 -10.46
N GLY A 176 -24.74 11.97 -11.70
CA GLY A 176 -24.95 12.75 -12.94
C GLY A 176 -23.71 13.49 -13.44
N ASP A 177 -22.62 13.56 -12.68
CA ASP A 177 -21.38 14.15 -13.18
C ASP A 177 -20.75 13.27 -14.27
N LYS A 178 -20.10 13.90 -15.25
CA LYS A 178 -19.40 13.21 -16.34
C LYS A 178 -17.92 13.06 -15.98
N VAL A 179 -17.46 11.81 -15.89
CA VAL A 179 -16.08 11.47 -15.54
C VAL A 179 -15.41 10.73 -16.68
N GLY A 180 -14.29 11.25 -17.18
CA GLY A 180 -13.44 10.60 -18.14
C GLY A 180 -12.32 9.82 -17.46
N ILE A 181 -12.13 8.53 -17.79
CA ILE A 181 -11.01 7.70 -17.34
C ILE A 181 -10.16 7.33 -18.55
N LEU A 182 -8.90 7.77 -18.54
CA LEU A 182 -7.92 7.43 -19.56
C LEU A 182 -7.03 6.28 -19.09
N GLY A 183 -6.97 5.21 -19.88
CA GLY A 183 -6.26 3.97 -19.55
C GLY A 183 -7.11 2.96 -18.78
N MET A 184 -6.94 1.67 -19.12
CA MET A 184 -7.74 0.55 -18.60
C MET A 184 -6.92 -0.48 -17.80
N GLY A 185 -5.75 -0.06 -17.29
CA GLY A 185 -4.97 -0.86 -16.35
C GLY A 185 -5.64 -1.03 -14.98
N GLY A 186 -4.93 -1.52 -13.98
CA GLY A 186 -5.43 -1.73 -12.63
C GLY A 186 -6.07 -0.49 -12.00
N LEU A 187 -5.40 0.67 -12.13
CA LEU A 187 -5.92 1.94 -11.63
C LEU A 187 -7.18 2.38 -12.38
N GLY A 188 -7.15 2.37 -13.73
CA GLY A 188 -8.32 2.77 -14.52
C GLY A 188 -9.54 1.91 -14.24
N HIS A 189 -9.38 0.60 -14.06
CA HIS A 189 -10.42 -0.31 -13.65
C HIS A 189 -11.06 0.11 -12.30
N MET A 190 -10.23 0.41 -11.30
CA MET A 190 -10.71 0.86 -9.98
C MET A 190 -11.39 2.24 -10.08
N GLY A 191 -10.80 3.18 -10.83
CA GLY A 191 -11.40 4.50 -11.06
C GLY A 191 -12.80 4.43 -11.67
N ILE A 192 -13.00 3.56 -12.68
CA ILE A 192 -14.32 3.32 -13.28
C ILE A 192 -15.31 2.79 -12.25
N LYS A 193 -14.90 1.80 -11.44
CA LYS A 193 -15.77 1.24 -10.39
C LYS A 193 -16.20 2.28 -9.37
N PHE A 194 -15.24 3.09 -8.86
CA PHE A 194 -15.55 4.12 -7.88
C PHE A 194 -16.41 5.25 -8.46
N ALA A 195 -16.07 5.77 -9.64
CA ALA A 195 -16.88 6.81 -10.28
C ALA A 195 -18.31 6.35 -10.54
N LYS A 196 -18.50 5.11 -11.01
CA LYS A 196 -19.84 4.50 -11.17
C LYS A 196 -20.57 4.33 -9.83
N ALA A 197 -19.88 3.89 -8.79
CA ALA A 197 -20.45 3.75 -7.45
C ALA A 197 -20.88 5.10 -6.85
N MET A 198 -20.23 6.20 -7.24
CA MET A 198 -20.61 7.57 -6.90
C MET A 198 -21.78 8.10 -7.76
N GLY A 199 -22.26 7.32 -8.73
CA GLY A 199 -23.38 7.69 -9.61
C GLY A 199 -23.00 8.52 -10.82
N ALA A 200 -21.71 8.63 -11.14
CA ALA A 200 -21.23 9.38 -12.31
C ALA A 200 -21.48 8.65 -13.63
N GLU A 201 -21.65 9.42 -14.70
CA GLU A 201 -21.59 8.95 -16.08
C GLU A 201 -20.13 8.80 -16.47
N VAL A 202 -19.68 7.55 -16.65
CA VAL A 202 -18.24 7.27 -16.91
C VAL A 202 -17.98 6.98 -18.37
N THR A 203 -17.16 7.83 -18.98
CA THR A 203 -16.57 7.60 -20.29
C THR A 203 -15.13 7.09 -20.13
N ARG A 204 -14.81 5.99 -20.78
CA ARG A 204 -13.45 5.43 -20.81
C ARG A 204 -12.81 5.60 -22.18
N SER A 205 -11.54 5.87 -22.18
CA SER A 205 -10.70 5.83 -23.37
C SER A 205 -9.49 4.96 -23.11
N GLU A 206 -9.17 4.10 -24.06
CA GLU A 206 -7.95 3.31 -24.05
C GLU A 206 -7.07 3.79 -25.20
N GLU A 207 -5.81 4.13 -24.88
CA GLU A 207 -4.83 4.42 -25.92
C GLU A 207 -4.45 3.13 -26.64
N ARG A 208 -5.10 2.85 -27.72
CA ARG A 208 -4.69 1.77 -28.62
C ARG A 208 -3.45 2.23 -29.38
N ARG A 209 -2.27 1.77 -28.97
CA ARG A 209 -1.06 1.90 -29.79
C ARG A 209 -1.22 1.04 -31.04
N VAL A 210 -1.57 1.70 -32.16
CA VAL A 210 -1.62 1.05 -33.46
C VAL A 210 -0.21 0.53 -33.76
N GLY A 211 -0.06 -0.78 -33.96
CA GLY A 211 1.19 -1.41 -34.41
C GLY A 211 2.09 -2.01 -33.34
N LYS A 212 1.68 -2.12 -32.08
CA LYS A 212 2.35 -2.98 -31.09
C LYS A 212 1.38 -4.07 -30.64
N GLU A 213 1.69 -5.29 -31.05
CA GLU A 213 1.08 -6.46 -30.44
C GLU A 213 1.42 -6.45 -28.94
N CYS A 214 0.45 -6.77 -28.09
CA CYS A 214 0.69 -7.04 -26.69
C CYS A 214 1.63 -8.24 -26.59
N PRO A 215 2.77 -8.14 -25.86
CA PRO A 215 3.62 -9.28 -25.62
C PRO A 215 2.92 -10.34 -24.75
#